data_6f8f0390012ad729b87e6b38fc78e9fe
#
_entry.id   6f8f0390012ad729b87e6b38fc78e9fe
#
_cell.length_a   1.000
_cell.length_b   1.000
_cell.length_c   1.000
_cell.angle_alpha   90.00
_cell.angle_beta   90.00
_cell.angle_gamma   90.00
#
_symmetry.space_group_name_H-M   'P 1'
#
loop_
_entity.id
_entity.type
_entity.pdbx_description
1 polymer ?
#
loop_
_entity_poly.entity_id
_entity_poly.type
_entity_poly.pdbx_seq_one_letter_code
_entity_poly.pdbx_strand_id
1 'polypeptide(L)' 'MQDWQKQILYKERFMKLKRVIQFNGAEILETSPGSFTALPNTSSFYGSRKFNSLEKAKHYLRQWQRK' A
#
# COMPACT_ATOMS: atom_id res chain seq x y z
N MET A 1 0.48 6.97 -14.96
CA MET A 1 -0.84 6.36 -14.70
C MET A 1 -1.71 7.33 -13.91
N GLN A 2 -2.96 7.44 -14.29
CA GLN A 2 -3.87 8.33 -13.57
C GLN A 2 -4.39 7.67 -12.30
N ASP A 3 -4.73 8.49 -11.31
CA ASP A 3 -5.09 7.97 -9.98
C ASP A 3 -6.27 7.01 -10.02
N TRP A 4 -7.29 7.31 -10.84
CA TRP A 4 -8.46 6.45 -10.93
C TRP A 4 -8.12 5.07 -11.51
N GLN A 5 -7.13 4.99 -12.41
CA GLN A 5 -6.68 3.73 -12.98
C GLN A 5 -5.97 2.87 -11.92
N LYS A 6 -5.17 3.51 -11.06
CA LYS A 6 -4.55 2.81 -9.94
C LYS A 6 -5.60 2.21 -9.02
N GLN A 7 -6.63 2.98 -8.70
CA GLN A 7 -7.68 2.50 -7.80
C GLN A 7 -8.44 1.33 -8.38
N ILE A 8 -8.68 1.33 -9.69
CA ILE A 8 -9.33 0.19 -10.34
C ILE A 8 -8.45 -1.05 -10.23
N LEU A 9 -7.15 -0.92 -10.50
CA LEU A 9 -6.20 -2.03 -10.36
C LEU A 9 -6.19 -2.58 -8.95
N TYR A 10 -6.16 -1.69 -7.95
CA TYR A 10 -6.14 -2.09 -6.55
C TYR A 10 -7.43 -2.81 -6.17
N LYS A 11 -8.57 -2.33 -6.65
CA LYS A 11 -9.84 -2.98 -6.36
C LYS A 11 -9.93 -4.37 -6.97
N GLU A 12 -9.38 -4.57 -8.14
CA GLU A 12 -9.33 -5.89 -8.75
C GLU A 12 -8.45 -6.84 -7.95
N ARG A 13 -7.35 -6.34 -7.43
CA ARG A 13 -6.38 -7.13 -6.67
C ARG A 13 -6.82 -7.33 -5.22
N PHE A 14 -7.39 -6.28 -4.62
CA PHE A 14 -7.82 -6.26 -3.22
C PHE A 14 -9.30 -5.94 -3.20
N MET A 15 -10.13 -6.96 -3.04
CA MET A 15 -11.58 -6.87 -3.23
C MET A 15 -12.28 -5.78 -2.40
N LYS A 16 -11.67 -5.32 -1.30
CA LYS A 16 -12.28 -4.34 -0.41
C LYS A 16 -11.30 -3.22 -0.07
N LEU A 17 -10.79 -2.55 -1.10
CA LEU A 17 -9.92 -1.41 -0.88
C LEU A 17 -10.73 -0.25 -0.28
N LYS A 18 -10.34 0.23 0.90
CA LYS A 18 -10.99 1.36 1.55
C LYS A 18 -10.34 2.68 1.19
N ARG A 19 -9.02 2.74 1.23
CA ARG A 19 -8.30 3.96 0.88
C ARG A 19 -6.85 3.65 0.57
N VAL A 20 -6.20 4.62 -0.07
CA VAL A 20 -4.77 4.57 -0.36
C VAL A 20 -4.10 5.69 0.41
N ILE A 21 -3.07 5.37 1.19
CA ILE A 21 -2.33 6.33 1.99
C ILE A 21 -0.98 6.54 1.33
N GLN A 22 -0.66 7.78 1.00
CA GLN A 22 0.65 8.12 0.44
C GLN A 22 1.67 8.26 1.57
N PHE A 23 2.85 7.69 1.40
CA PHE A 23 3.90 7.75 2.39
C PHE A 23 5.27 7.77 1.73
N ASN A 24 5.89 8.93 1.65
CA ASN A 24 7.26 9.11 1.14
C ASN A 24 7.49 8.42 -0.21
N GLY A 25 6.58 8.60 -1.15
CA GLY A 25 6.69 8.01 -2.48
C GLY A 25 6.24 6.57 -2.60
N ALA A 26 5.92 5.92 -1.48
CA ALA A 26 5.31 4.59 -1.46
C ALA A 26 3.84 4.72 -1.12
N GLU A 27 3.13 3.60 -1.08
CA GLU A 27 1.70 3.60 -0.78
C GLU A 27 1.36 2.54 0.24
N ILE A 28 0.33 2.81 1.04
CA ILE A 28 -0.22 1.84 1.99
C ILE A 28 -1.70 1.71 1.66
N LEU A 29 -2.14 0.48 1.41
CA LEU A 29 -3.54 0.21 1.05
C LEU A 29 -4.29 -0.30 2.26
N GLU A 30 -5.34 0.42 2.66
CA GLU A 30 -6.23 -0.07 3.71
C GLU A 30 -7.34 -0.89 3.05
N THR A 31 -7.28 -2.21 3.21
CA THR A 31 -8.22 -3.13 2.57
C THR A 31 -9.40 -3.47 3.47
N SER A 32 -9.20 -3.37 4.78
CA SER A 32 -10.29 -3.55 5.76
C SER A 32 -9.85 -2.86 7.05
N PRO A 33 -10.76 -2.61 8.01
CA PRO A 33 -10.35 -2.01 9.27
C PRO A 33 -9.22 -2.82 9.92
N GLY A 34 -8.13 -2.16 10.23
CA GLY A 34 -6.98 -2.80 10.85
C GLY A 34 -6.12 -3.62 9.92
N SER A 35 -6.35 -3.58 8.61
CA SER A 35 -5.54 -4.33 7.65
C SER A 35 -4.90 -3.37 6.65
N PHE A 36 -3.57 -3.32 6.65
CA PHE A 36 -2.81 -2.39 5.82
C PHE A 36 -1.77 -3.15 5.01
N THR A 37 -1.74 -2.90 3.69
CA THR A 37 -0.76 -3.51 2.79
C THR A 37 0.22 -2.44 2.35
N ALA A 38 1.49 -2.61 2.70
CA ALA A 38 2.53 -1.67 2.30
C ALA A 38 3.02 -2.00 0.89
N LEU A 39 3.10 -0.98 0.04
CA LEU A 39 3.59 -1.11 -1.34
C LEU A 39 4.82 -0.23 -1.50
N PRO A 40 6.03 -0.79 -1.34
CA PRO A 40 7.24 0.02 -1.54
C PRO A 40 7.45 0.41 -2.99
N ASN A 41 6.93 -0.38 -3.93
CA ASN A 41 7.01 -0.06 -5.35
C ASN A 41 5.61 0.17 -5.89
N THR A 42 5.30 1.42 -6.28
CA THR A 42 3.96 1.77 -6.72
C THR A 42 3.66 1.34 -8.16
N SER A 43 4.67 0.92 -8.91
CA SER A 43 4.43 0.43 -10.28
C SER A 43 4.21 -1.08 -10.34
N SER A 44 4.43 -1.80 -9.24
CA SER A 44 4.17 -3.23 -9.17
C SER A 44 3.86 -3.62 -7.73
N PHE A 45 3.47 -4.87 -7.53
CA PHE A 45 3.23 -5.37 -6.18
C PHE A 45 4.45 -6.05 -5.57
N TYR A 46 5.61 -5.89 -6.20
CA TYR A 46 6.84 -6.47 -5.70
C TYR A 46 7.20 -5.89 -4.33
N GLY A 47 7.48 -6.76 -3.37
CA GLY A 47 7.81 -6.34 -2.02
C GLY A 47 6.61 -5.95 -1.17
N SER A 48 5.39 -6.10 -1.67
CA SER A 48 4.20 -5.77 -0.88
C SER A 48 4.08 -6.69 0.32
N ARG A 49 3.62 -6.14 1.44
CA ARG A 49 3.47 -6.90 2.67
C ARG A 49 2.29 -6.38 3.47
N LYS A 50 1.58 -7.30 4.10
CA LYS A 50 0.38 -6.99 4.86
C LYS A 50 0.69 -6.85 6.34
N PHE A 51 0.09 -5.84 6.97
CA PHE A 51 0.26 -5.57 8.39
C PHE A 51 -1.09 -5.32 9.04
N ASN A 52 -1.14 -5.50 10.36
CA ASN A 52 -2.35 -5.22 11.12
C ASN A 52 -2.31 -3.84 11.80
N SER A 53 -1.36 -3.00 11.41
CA SER A 53 -1.18 -1.68 11.99
C SER A 53 -0.57 -0.74 10.96
N LEU A 54 -1.08 0.50 10.91
CA LEU A 54 -0.53 1.52 10.02
C LEU A 54 0.92 1.83 10.38
N GLU A 55 1.23 1.88 11.66
CA GLU A 55 2.59 2.17 12.11
C GLU A 55 3.59 1.10 11.68
N LYS A 56 3.18 -0.16 11.71
CA LYS A 56 4.03 -1.26 11.25
C LYS A 56 4.27 -1.16 9.75
N ALA A 57 3.24 -0.81 8.98
CA ALA A 57 3.39 -0.63 7.54
C ALA A 57 4.36 0.51 7.23
N LYS A 58 4.23 1.63 7.93
CA LYS A 58 5.14 2.76 7.76
C LYS A 58 6.57 2.38 8.11
N HIS A 59 6.76 1.63 9.19
CA HIS A 59 8.09 1.19 9.61
C HIS A 59 8.74 0.32 8.53
N TYR A 60 7.99 -0.59 7.96
CA TYR A 60 8.47 -1.44 6.87
C TYR A 60 8.92 -0.60 5.67
N LEU A 61 8.11 0.39 5.28
CA LEU A 61 8.44 1.25 4.15
C LEU A 61 9.68 2.12 4.43
N ARG A 62 9.86 2.58 5.66
CA ARG A 62 11.06 3.33 6.03
C ARG A 62 12.31 2.49 5.84
N GLN A 63 12.26 1.22 6.19
CA GLN A 63 13.39 0.32 6.01
C GLN A 63 13.71 0.12 4.53
N TRP A 64 12.69 0.02 3.70
CA TRP A 64 12.88 -0.06 2.26
C TRP A 64 13.58 1.17 1.70
N GLN A 65 13.21 2.34 2.21
CA GLN A 65 13.75 3.60 1.72
C GLN A 65 15.19 3.86 2.14
N ARG A 66 15.66 3.15 3.15
CA ARG A 66 17.03 3.27 3.61
C ARG A 66 18.05 2.58 2.70
N LYS A 67 17.57 1.75 1.81
CA LYS A 67 18.45 1.12 0.84
C LYS A 67 18.69 2.06 -0.33
#